data_53d419d9dd5742a4ddf84058e2fc427d
#
_entry.id   53d419d9dd5742a4ddf84058e2fc427d
#
_cell.length_a   1.000
_cell.length_b   1.000
_cell.length_c   1.000
_cell.angle_alpha   90.00
_cell.angle_beta   90.00
_cell.angle_gamma   90.00
#
_symmetry.space_group_name_H-M   'P 1'
#
loop_
_entity.id
_entity.type
_entity.pdbx_description
1 polymer ?
#
loop_
_entity_poly.entity_id
_entity_poly.type
_entity_poly.pdbx_seq_one_letter_code
_entity_poly.pdbx_strand_id
1 'polypeptide(L)'
;EWDFTELKHDYFKLYKQWMFEPHPRIQGTDWYAEPCFTQGTTESFNLFYIRFSDKRLRIARGEYFYHNMIGKLYNKPFAFLDEDDLQEGDALVLSVPFSDTGNVPYNLESILTECDLKGIPVMLDLAYLNLAKDLSFDLRHECIEYITSSLSKAFPLELSRVGIRFQKSSFEDQLNIMNEDKLNYINMHSLYSGYQMMKEWKADWLYTKYRYPQERICEELEVEPSSCVIFGIDTNNKYPEYNRGGETNRLCFSRVWDGRNIAKREWI
;
A
#
# COMPACT_ATOMS: atom_id res chain seq x y z
N GLU A 1 20.23 22.57 -17.88
CA GLU A 1 18.81 22.88 -17.60
C GLU A 1 18.05 21.56 -17.47
N TRP A 2 17.28 21.36 -16.39
CA TRP A 2 16.57 20.11 -16.17
C TRP A 2 15.24 20.18 -16.93
N ASP A 3 14.95 19.18 -17.77
CA ASP A 3 13.60 18.98 -18.29
C ASP A 3 12.78 18.22 -17.24
N PHE A 4 11.98 18.96 -16.49
CA PHE A 4 11.15 18.38 -15.43
C PHE A 4 10.05 17.46 -15.97
N THR A 5 9.59 17.70 -17.19
CA THR A 5 8.57 16.86 -17.82
C THR A 5 9.17 15.50 -18.18
N GLU A 6 10.36 15.48 -18.80
CA GLU A 6 11.08 14.24 -19.10
C GLU A 6 11.37 13.44 -17.82
N LEU A 7 11.91 14.11 -16.79
CA LEU A 7 12.18 13.47 -15.49
C LEU A 7 10.92 12.83 -14.87
N LYS A 8 9.77 13.51 -14.95
CA LYS A 8 8.49 12.98 -14.45
C LYS A 8 8.07 11.73 -15.22
N HIS A 9 8.15 11.74 -16.54
CA HIS A 9 7.80 10.57 -17.35
C HIS A 9 8.75 9.39 -17.10
N ASP A 10 10.04 9.65 -16.96
CA ASP A 10 11.03 8.65 -16.58
C ASP A 10 10.76 8.07 -15.20
N TYR A 11 10.39 8.90 -14.22
CA TYR A 11 10.00 8.44 -12.89
C TYR A 11 8.79 7.51 -12.95
N PHE A 12 7.74 7.85 -13.70
CA PHE A 12 6.55 7.03 -13.83
C PHE A 12 6.85 5.66 -14.43
N LYS A 13 7.60 5.65 -15.52
CA LYS A 13 8.03 4.41 -16.19
C LYS A 13 8.87 3.53 -15.28
N LEU A 14 9.88 4.14 -14.64
CA LEU A 14 10.76 3.43 -13.73
C LEU A 14 10.00 2.89 -12.52
N TYR A 15 9.11 3.69 -11.90
CA TYR A 15 8.38 3.27 -10.72
C TYR A 15 7.50 2.05 -11.00
N LYS A 16 6.75 2.07 -12.11
CA LYS A 16 5.90 0.95 -12.52
C LYS A 16 6.72 -0.33 -12.71
N GLN A 17 7.81 -0.24 -13.46
CA GLN A 17 8.71 -1.36 -13.68
C GLN A 17 9.31 -1.86 -12.36
N TRP A 18 9.87 -0.96 -11.57
CA TRP A 18 10.54 -1.25 -10.30
C TRP A 18 9.61 -1.92 -9.30
N MET A 19 8.39 -1.40 -9.10
CA MET A 19 7.50 -1.94 -8.08
C MET A 19 6.97 -3.34 -8.41
N PHE A 20 6.80 -3.68 -9.69
CA PHE A 20 6.25 -4.98 -10.10
C PHE A 20 7.33 -6.02 -10.49
N GLU A 21 8.57 -5.61 -10.73
CA GLU A 21 9.67 -6.52 -11.08
C GLU A 21 9.79 -7.73 -10.14
N PRO A 22 9.70 -7.60 -8.81
CA PRO A 22 9.80 -8.74 -7.90
C PRO A 22 8.57 -9.66 -7.90
N HIS A 23 7.51 -9.32 -8.62
CA HIS A 23 6.19 -9.96 -8.56
C HIS A 23 5.65 -10.37 -9.93
N PRO A 24 6.34 -11.25 -10.67
CA PRO A 24 5.96 -11.59 -12.05
C PRO A 24 4.62 -12.32 -12.18
N ARG A 25 4.03 -12.75 -11.07
CA ARG A 25 2.72 -13.42 -11.04
C ARG A 25 1.55 -12.48 -10.75
N ILE A 26 1.78 -11.19 -10.53
CA ILE A 26 0.71 -10.20 -10.47
C ILE A 26 0.22 -9.95 -11.89
N GLN A 27 -1.08 -10.11 -12.11
CA GLN A 27 -1.71 -9.95 -13.42
C GLN A 27 -2.40 -8.57 -13.53
N GLY A 28 -2.58 -8.09 -14.77
CA GLY A 28 -3.35 -6.87 -15.03
C GLY A 28 -2.64 -5.56 -14.72
N THR A 29 -1.33 -5.55 -14.51
CA THR A 29 -0.57 -4.32 -14.24
C THR A 29 -0.63 -3.33 -15.42
N ASP A 30 -0.86 -3.81 -16.65
CA ASP A 30 -1.01 -3.03 -17.86
C ASP A 30 -2.33 -2.24 -17.91
N TRP A 31 -3.35 -2.66 -17.18
CA TRP A 31 -4.63 -1.94 -17.07
C TRP A 31 -4.49 -0.55 -16.43
N TYR A 32 -3.44 -0.35 -15.64
CA TYR A 32 -3.20 0.90 -14.88
C TYR A 32 -2.10 1.70 -15.57
N ALA A 33 -2.46 2.36 -16.69
CA ALA A 33 -1.51 3.05 -17.56
C ALA A 33 -1.33 4.54 -17.23
N GLU A 34 -2.28 5.15 -16.51
CA GLU A 34 -2.29 6.59 -16.24
C GLU A 34 -1.70 6.88 -14.84
N PRO A 35 -0.42 7.32 -14.76
CA PRO A 35 0.24 7.61 -13.49
C PRO A 35 0.05 9.04 -13.02
N CYS A 36 0.04 9.22 -11.68
CA CYS A 36 0.19 10.52 -11.04
C CYS A 36 1.21 10.42 -9.91
N PHE A 37 2.13 11.37 -9.82
CA PHE A 37 2.95 11.55 -8.62
C PHE A 37 2.07 11.93 -7.43
N THR A 38 2.33 11.34 -6.26
CA THR A 38 1.62 11.62 -5.01
C THR A 38 2.59 11.90 -3.87
N GLN A 39 2.14 12.67 -2.90
CA GLN A 39 2.86 12.89 -1.66
C GLN A 39 2.63 11.72 -0.67
N GLY A 40 3.03 10.52 -1.10
CA GLY A 40 2.74 9.26 -0.43
C GLY A 40 1.30 8.80 -0.66
N THR A 41 0.95 7.58 -0.21
CA THR A 41 -0.38 6.99 -0.42
C THR A 41 -1.51 7.78 0.25
N THR A 42 -1.20 8.53 1.32
CA THR A 42 -2.20 9.33 2.06
C THR A 42 -2.95 10.34 1.18
N GLU A 43 -2.27 10.94 0.20
CA GLU A 43 -2.91 11.85 -0.75
C GLU A 43 -3.93 11.11 -1.62
N SER A 44 -3.60 9.92 -2.11
CA SER A 44 -4.52 9.07 -2.86
C SER A 44 -5.75 8.68 -2.00
N PHE A 45 -5.55 8.38 -0.71
CA PHE A 45 -6.65 8.08 0.21
C PHE A 45 -7.62 9.24 0.34
N ASN A 46 -7.10 10.45 0.58
CA ASN A 46 -7.94 11.64 0.72
C ASN A 46 -8.78 11.90 -0.53
N LEU A 47 -8.17 11.76 -1.71
CA LEU A 47 -8.88 11.95 -2.97
C LEU A 47 -9.92 10.86 -3.24
N PHE A 48 -9.66 9.62 -2.83
CA PHE A 48 -10.66 8.55 -2.88
C PHE A 48 -11.86 8.87 -1.98
N TYR A 49 -11.62 9.34 -0.76
CA TYR A 49 -12.69 9.72 0.15
C TYR A 49 -13.51 10.92 -0.35
N ILE A 50 -12.88 11.87 -1.02
CA ILE A 50 -13.56 13.01 -1.63
C ILE A 50 -14.41 12.54 -2.83
N ARG A 51 -13.82 11.74 -3.72
CA ARG A 51 -14.50 11.24 -4.92
C ARG A 51 -15.74 10.41 -4.59
N PHE A 52 -15.68 9.61 -3.55
CA PHE A 52 -16.77 8.75 -3.08
C PHE A 52 -17.33 9.23 -1.73
N SER A 53 -17.50 10.56 -1.60
CA SER A 53 -17.97 11.17 -0.35
C SER A 53 -19.40 10.81 0.01
N ASP A 54 -20.22 10.46 -0.97
CA ASP A 54 -21.60 9.98 -0.84
C ASP A 54 -21.73 8.50 -0.45
N LYS A 55 -20.62 7.73 -0.52
CA LYS A 55 -20.61 6.31 -0.22
C LYS A 55 -20.10 6.03 1.20
N ARG A 56 -20.56 4.90 1.78
CA ARG A 56 -20.06 4.41 3.06
C ARG A 56 -18.69 3.76 2.86
N LEU A 57 -17.68 4.17 3.64
CA LEU A 57 -16.34 3.58 3.58
C LEU A 57 -16.33 2.19 4.21
N ARG A 58 -15.76 1.22 3.50
CA ARG A 58 -15.52 -0.14 4.01
C ARG A 58 -14.02 -0.40 4.11
N ILE A 59 -13.62 -1.04 5.21
CA ILE A 59 -12.24 -1.46 5.46
C ILE A 59 -12.23 -2.78 6.23
N ALA A 60 -11.15 -3.55 6.12
CA ALA A 60 -10.95 -4.72 6.98
C ALA A 60 -10.46 -4.31 8.38
N ARG A 61 -10.75 -5.12 9.42
CA ARG A 61 -10.12 -4.94 10.73
C ARG A 61 -8.61 -5.16 10.61
N GLY A 62 -7.82 -4.34 11.33
CA GLY A 62 -6.37 -4.36 11.22
C GLY A 62 -5.80 -3.55 10.03
N GLU A 63 -6.65 -2.93 9.22
CA GLU A 63 -6.20 -2.02 8.14
C GLU A 63 -5.44 -0.82 8.69
N TYR A 64 -4.76 -0.07 7.82
CA TYR A 64 -3.99 1.10 8.25
C TYR A 64 -4.87 2.09 9.03
N PHE A 65 -4.44 2.45 10.23
CA PHE A 65 -5.25 3.21 11.20
C PHE A 65 -5.78 4.55 10.66
N TYR A 66 -5.12 5.11 9.64
CA TYR A 66 -5.52 6.35 8.99
C TYR A 66 -6.97 6.30 8.48
N HIS A 67 -7.40 5.17 7.94
CA HIS A 67 -8.75 4.99 7.41
C HIS A 67 -9.81 5.09 8.51
N ASN A 68 -9.57 4.50 9.67
CA ASN A 68 -10.44 4.63 10.86
C ASN A 68 -10.52 6.06 11.37
N MET A 69 -9.37 6.75 11.36
CA MET A 69 -9.28 8.14 11.83
C MET A 69 -10.06 9.08 10.91
N ILE A 70 -9.95 8.92 9.60
CA ILE A 70 -10.66 9.73 8.60
C ILE A 70 -12.18 9.58 8.76
N GLY A 71 -12.69 8.37 8.92
CA GLY A 71 -14.12 8.13 9.17
C GLY A 71 -14.63 8.95 10.36
N LYS A 72 -13.87 8.99 11.45
CA LYS A 72 -14.21 9.75 12.66
C LYS A 72 -14.07 11.28 12.48
N LEU A 73 -12.96 11.74 11.88
CA LEU A 73 -12.68 13.16 11.73
C LEU A 73 -13.64 13.88 10.78
N TYR A 74 -14.04 13.23 9.70
CA TYR A 74 -14.92 13.81 8.69
C TYR A 74 -16.38 13.37 8.81
N ASN A 75 -16.71 12.67 9.91
CA ASN A 75 -18.05 12.11 10.14
C ASN A 75 -18.58 11.32 8.92
N LYS A 76 -17.66 10.62 8.24
CA LYS A 76 -17.97 9.80 7.07
C LYS A 76 -18.58 8.48 7.53
N PRO A 77 -19.72 8.05 6.98
CA PRO A 77 -20.25 6.72 7.25
C PRO A 77 -19.19 5.64 6.94
N PHE A 78 -18.99 4.74 7.89
CA PHE A 78 -17.95 3.73 7.78
C PHE A 78 -18.38 2.47 8.54
N ALA A 79 -17.98 1.29 8.02
CA ALA A 79 -18.14 0.01 8.69
C ALA A 79 -17.00 -0.94 8.34
N PHE A 80 -16.68 -1.86 9.23
CA PHE A 80 -15.77 -2.95 8.91
C PHE A 80 -16.43 -3.99 8.01
N LEU A 81 -15.61 -4.73 7.24
CA LEU A 81 -16.09 -5.76 6.31
C LEU A 81 -16.82 -6.91 7.01
N ASP A 82 -16.54 -7.16 8.31
CA ASP A 82 -17.15 -8.21 9.12
C ASP A 82 -18.41 -7.77 9.89
N GLU A 83 -18.84 -6.52 9.77
CA GLU A 83 -20.02 -6.02 10.49
C GLU A 83 -21.32 -6.27 9.73
N ASP A 84 -21.27 -6.15 8.40
CA ASP A 84 -22.40 -6.43 7.51
C ASP A 84 -21.92 -6.69 6.07
N ASP A 85 -22.80 -7.19 5.22
CA ASP A 85 -22.52 -7.45 3.81
C ASP A 85 -22.21 -6.16 3.04
N LEU A 86 -21.35 -6.26 2.02
CA LEU A 86 -21.08 -5.18 1.07
C LEU A 86 -22.36 -4.77 0.32
N GLN A 87 -22.55 -3.47 0.12
CA GLN A 87 -23.72 -2.88 -0.54
C GLN A 87 -23.29 -1.94 -1.69
N GLU A 88 -24.13 -1.71 -2.69
CA GLU A 88 -23.86 -0.78 -3.82
C GLU A 88 -23.50 0.64 -3.37
N GLY A 89 -23.95 1.06 -2.19
CA GLY A 89 -23.62 2.34 -1.57
C GLY A 89 -22.27 2.40 -0.86
N ASP A 90 -21.47 1.34 -0.93
CA ASP A 90 -20.16 1.25 -0.29
C ASP A 90 -19.03 1.70 -1.22
N ALA A 91 -17.88 2.04 -0.62
CA ALA A 91 -16.58 2.23 -1.27
C ALA A 91 -15.51 1.56 -0.41
N LEU A 92 -14.65 0.74 -1.01
CA LEU A 92 -13.69 -0.12 -0.30
C LEU A 92 -12.26 0.40 -0.44
N VAL A 93 -11.52 0.41 0.67
CA VAL A 93 -10.06 0.54 0.67
C VAL A 93 -9.45 -0.74 1.25
N LEU A 94 -8.49 -1.31 0.54
CA LEU A 94 -7.83 -2.55 0.95
C LEU A 94 -6.33 -2.49 0.64
N SER A 95 -5.49 -2.80 1.63
CA SER A 95 -4.04 -2.94 1.40
C SER A 95 -3.67 -4.35 0.93
N VAL A 96 -2.76 -4.42 -0.05
CA VAL A 96 -2.23 -5.68 -0.61
C VAL A 96 -0.73 -5.53 -0.84
N PRO A 97 0.14 -6.14 -0.06
CA PRO A 97 -0.11 -6.99 1.12
C PRO A 97 -0.91 -6.29 2.22
N PHE A 98 -1.72 -7.08 2.92
CA PHE A 98 -2.62 -6.58 3.95
C PHE A 98 -1.88 -5.97 5.14
N SER A 99 -2.32 -4.82 5.58
CA SER A 99 -1.65 -4.04 6.63
C SER A 99 -1.49 -4.79 7.95
N ASP A 100 -2.39 -5.69 8.29
CA ASP A 100 -2.34 -6.45 9.54
C ASP A 100 -1.41 -7.67 9.46
N THR A 101 -1.43 -8.39 8.35
CA THR A 101 -0.68 -9.65 8.22
C THR A 101 0.58 -9.53 7.35
N GLY A 102 0.67 -8.52 6.48
CA GLY A 102 1.73 -8.42 5.48
C GLY A 102 1.69 -9.51 4.41
N ASN A 103 0.55 -10.21 4.28
CA ASN A 103 0.30 -11.24 3.28
C ASN A 103 -0.78 -10.78 2.30
N VAL A 104 -0.89 -11.42 1.15
CA VAL A 104 -2.07 -11.24 0.28
C VAL A 104 -3.28 -11.81 1.04
N PRO A 105 -4.39 -11.06 1.20
CA PRO A 105 -5.59 -11.59 1.85
C PRO A 105 -6.08 -12.85 1.13
N TYR A 106 -6.36 -13.91 1.87
CA TYR A 106 -6.80 -15.20 1.30
C TYR A 106 -8.13 -15.08 0.53
N ASN A 107 -8.95 -14.12 0.90
CA ASN A 107 -10.26 -13.84 0.29
C ASN A 107 -10.26 -12.63 -0.66
N LEU A 108 -9.08 -12.14 -1.07
CA LEU A 108 -8.95 -10.95 -1.95
C LEU A 108 -9.81 -11.09 -3.21
N GLU A 109 -9.69 -12.21 -3.91
CA GLU A 109 -10.40 -12.47 -5.17
C GLU A 109 -11.92 -12.48 -4.98
N SER A 110 -12.43 -13.08 -3.91
CA SER A 110 -13.87 -13.10 -3.63
C SER A 110 -14.41 -11.72 -3.28
N ILE A 111 -13.66 -10.93 -2.52
CA ILE A 111 -14.03 -9.54 -2.20
C ILE A 111 -14.09 -8.69 -3.47
N LEU A 112 -13.06 -8.76 -4.33
CA LEU A 112 -13.02 -7.99 -5.56
C LEU A 112 -14.12 -8.41 -6.54
N THR A 113 -14.38 -9.72 -6.67
CA THR A 113 -15.50 -10.24 -7.48
C THR A 113 -16.85 -9.72 -6.97
N GLU A 114 -17.07 -9.69 -5.67
CA GLU A 114 -18.30 -9.14 -5.09
C GLU A 114 -18.40 -7.63 -5.35
N CYS A 115 -17.30 -6.89 -5.25
CA CYS A 115 -17.26 -5.46 -5.58
C CYS A 115 -17.56 -5.21 -7.06
N ASP A 116 -17.04 -6.04 -7.99
CA ASP A 116 -17.37 -5.98 -9.42
C ASP A 116 -18.89 -6.15 -9.66
N LEU A 117 -19.47 -7.18 -9.04
CA LEU A 117 -20.89 -7.50 -9.20
C LEU A 117 -21.83 -6.40 -8.66
N LYS A 118 -21.41 -5.71 -7.62
CA LYS A 118 -22.20 -4.65 -6.94
C LYS A 118 -21.80 -3.23 -7.36
N GLY A 119 -20.84 -3.06 -8.27
CA GLY A 119 -20.36 -1.74 -8.69
C GLY A 119 -19.76 -0.92 -7.54
N ILE A 120 -19.09 -1.57 -6.60
CA ILE A 120 -18.45 -0.94 -5.44
C ILE A 120 -17.04 -0.49 -5.83
N PRO A 121 -16.74 0.82 -5.83
CA PRO A 121 -15.40 1.29 -6.17
C PRO A 121 -14.39 0.85 -5.11
N VAL A 122 -13.23 0.38 -5.58
CA VAL A 122 -12.13 -0.12 -4.75
C VAL A 122 -10.86 0.67 -5.01
N MET A 123 -10.15 1.02 -3.94
CA MET A 123 -8.77 1.45 -4.00
C MET A 123 -7.86 0.41 -3.35
N LEU A 124 -6.82 -0.03 -4.05
CA LEU A 124 -5.79 -0.90 -3.48
C LEU A 124 -4.56 -0.09 -3.04
N ASP A 125 -4.20 -0.24 -1.76
CA ASP A 125 -2.95 0.29 -1.22
C ASP A 125 -1.83 -0.75 -1.32
N LEU A 126 -0.87 -0.51 -2.22
CA LEU A 126 0.29 -1.37 -2.45
C LEU A 126 1.55 -0.87 -1.71
N ALA A 127 1.41 -0.09 -0.63
CA ALA A 127 2.55 0.50 0.08
C ALA A 127 3.54 -0.55 0.64
N TYR A 128 3.09 -1.76 0.92
CA TYR A 128 3.93 -2.86 1.39
C TYR A 128 4.45 -3.79 0.29
N LEU A 129 4.10 -3.56 -0.98
CA LEU A 129 4.45 -4.46 -2.08
C LEU A 129 5.94 -4.79 -2.12
N ASN A 130 6.81 -3.77 -2.08
CA ASN A 130 8.26 -3.95 -2.19
C ASN A 130 8.96 -4.37 -0.87
N LEU A 131 8.19 -4.74 0.16
CA LEU A 131 8.68 -5.45 1.34
C LEU A 131 8.53 -6.97 1.22
N ALA A 132 7.90 -7.43 0.14
CA ALA A 132 7.67 -8.84 -0.18
C ALA A 132 8.25 -9.19 -1.55
N LYS A 133 8.19 -10.46 -1.92
CA LYS A 133 8.61 -10.97 -3.22
C LYS A 133 7.69 -12.11 -3.68
N ASP A 134 7.59 -12.31 -4.99
CA ASP A 134 6.85 -13.41 -5.61
C ASP A 134 5.36 -13.49 -5.23
N LEU A 135 4.76 -12.32 -4.91
CA LEU A 135 3.32 -12.25 -4.66
C LEU A 135 2.53 -12.56 -5.93
N SER A 136 1.31 -13.07 -5.73
CA SER A 136 0.40 -13.45 -6.82
C SER A 136 -1.01 -13.01 -6.50
N PHE A 137 -1.58 -12.14 -7.33
CA PHE A 137 -2.98 -11.73 -7.34
C PHE A 137 -3.34 -11.08 -8.68
N ASP A 138 -4.62 -10.90 -8.93
CA ASP A 138 -5.11 -10.29 -10.16
C ASP A 138 -5.59 -8.86 -9.91
N LEU A 139 -5.20 -7.94 -10.79
CA LEU A 139 -5.66 -6.54 -10.79
C LEU A 139 -6.75 -6.29 -11.85
N ARG A 140 -7.15 -7.30 -12.62
CA ARG A 140 -8.13 -7.20 -13.71
C ARG A 140 -9.57 -7.22 -13.19
N HIS A 141 -9.87 -6.34 -12.25
CA HIS A 141 -11.21 -6.11 -11.71
C HIS A 141 -11.70 -4.72 -12.10
N GLU A 142 -12.93 -4.65 -12.60
CA GLU A 142 -13.50 -3.36 -13.02
C GLU A 142 -13.75 -2.42 -11.83
N CYS A 143 -14.04 -2.97 -10.66
CA CYS A 143 -14.25 -2.22 -9.43
C CYS A 143 -13.00 -1.45 -8.95
N ILE A 144 -11.78 -1.87 -9.30
CA ILE A 144 -10.56 -1.19 -8.87
C ILE A 144 -10.42 0.12 -9.65
N GLU A 145 -10.72 1.24 -9.01
CA GLU A 145 -10.60 2.59 -9.59
C GLU A 145 -9.14 2.99 -9.80
N TYR A 146 -8.31 2.73 -8.81
CA TYR A 146 -6.87 2.94 -8.87
C TYR A 146 -6.09 2.17 -7.80
N ILE A 147 -4.82 2.00 -8.08
CA ILE A 147 -3.84 1.46 -7.17
C ILE A 147 -2.89 2.57 -6.74
N THR A 148 -2.41 2.53 -5.50
CA THR A 148 -1.45 3.51 -4.98
C THR A 148 -0.30 2.84 -4.27
N SER A 149 0.89 3.44 -4.35
CA SER A 149 2.08 2.94 -3.66
C SER A 149 2.96 4.10 -3.19
N SER A 150 3.91 3.81 -2.31
CA SER A 150 4.83 4.82 -1.80
C SER A 150 6.20 4.21 -1.51
N LEU A 151 7.24 5.00 -1.69
CA LEU A 151 8.61 4.60 -1.37
C LEU A 151 8.93 4.70 0.13
N SER A 152 8.00 5.19 0.96
CA SER A 152 8.19 5.42 2.40
C SER A 152 8.49 4.15 3.20
N LYS A 153 8.19 2.97 2.66
CA LYS A 153 8.46 1.69 3.33
C LYS A 153 9.72 1.01 2.79
N ALA A 154 10.05 1.27 1.52
CA ALA A 154 11.23 0.70 0.87
C ALA A 154 12.51 1.51 1.14
N PHE A 155 12.38 2.80 1.40
CA PHE A 155 13.49 3.74 1.63
C PHE A 155 13.17 4.70 2.78
N PRO A 156 14.17 5.38 3.38
CA PRO A 156 13.97 6.40 4.42
C PRO A 156 13.43 7.70 3.81
N LEU A 157 12.35 7.60 3.04
CA LEU A 157 11.68 8.70 2.32
C LEU A 157 10.30 9.03 2.90
N GLU A 158 9.99 8.55 4.10
CA GLU A 158 8.70 8.79 4.76
C GLU A 158 8.42 10.29 5.00
N LEU A 159 9.45 11.07 5.25
CA LEU A 159 9.35 12.52 5.42
C LEU A 159 9.40 13.29 4.09
N SER A 160 9.98 12.71 3.06
CA SER A 160 10.03 13.29 1.70
C SER A 160 8.73 13.12 0.93
N ARG A 161 7.82 12.26 1.41
CA ARG A 161 6.49 12.05 0.84
C ARG A 161 6.53 11.71 -0.67
N VAL A 162 7.12 10.55 -1.01
CA VAL A 162 7.25 10.07 -2.39
C VAL A 162 6.31 8.90 -2.62
N GLY A 163 5.39 9.04 -3.56
CA GLY A 163 4.44 8.00 -3.91
C GLY A 163 3.95 8.13 -5.35
N ILE A 164 3.04 7.24 -5.69
CA ILE A 164 2.43 7.15 -7.01
C ILE A 164 1.01 6.62 -6.89
N ARG A 165 0.13 7.10 -7.77
CA ARG A 165 -1.17 6.52 -8.07
C ARG A 165 -1.19 6.10 -9.52
N PHE A 166 -1.63 4.89 -9.83
CA PHE A 166 -1.96 4.44 -11.18
C PHE A 166 -3.44 4.21 -11.31
N GLN A 167 -4.01 4.60 -12.43
CA GLN A 167 -5.42 4.46 -12.77
C GLN A 167 -5.60 3.89 -14.18
N LYS A 168 -6.78 3.34 -14.46
CA LYS A 168 -7.07 2.76 -15.78
C LYS A 168 -7.23 3.84 -16.84
N SER A 169 -7.95 4.91 -16.49
CA SER A 169 -8.18 6.06 -17.34
C SER A 169 -8.05 7.34 -16.53
N SER A 170 -7.64 8.40 -17.19
CA SER A 170 -7.60 9.73 -16.57
C SER A 170 -9.02 10.20 -16.23
N PHE A 171 -9.18 10.82 -15.08
CA PHE A 171 -10.39 11.50 -14.66
C PHE A 171 -10.03 12.85 -14.03
N GLU A 172 -10.95 13.79 -14.08
CA GLU A 172 -10.70 15.13 -13.59
C GLU A 172 -10.73 15.17 -12.06
N ASP A 173 -9.54 15.23 -11.45
CA ASP A 173 -9.35 15.54 -10.03
C ASP A 173 -8.13 16.43 -9.85
N GLN A 174 -7.95 16.96 -8.64
CA GLN A 174 -6.83 17.84 -8.31
C GLN A 174 -5.48 17.22 -8.67
N LEU A 175 -5.30 15.92 -8.46
CA LEU A 175 -4.02 15.26 -8.68
C LEU A 175 -3.68 15.16 -10.17
N ASN A 176 -4.65 14.78 -11.01
CA ASN A 176 -4.47 14.75 -12.46
C ASN A 176 -4.14 16.15 -13.00
N ILE A 177 -4.87 17.18 -12.56
CA ILE A 177 -4.62 18.57 -12.98
C ILE A 177 -3.20 18.99 -12.60
N MET A 178 -2.77 18.75 -11.36
CA MET A 178 -1.42 19.13 -10.89
C MET A 178 -0.29 18.36 -11.59
N ASN A 179 -0.55 17.16 -12.07
CA ASN A 179 0.40 16.31 -12.79
C ASN A 179 0.43 16.58 -14.30
N GLU A 180 -0.46 17.41 -14.88
CA GLU A 180 -0.40 17.77 -16.30
C GLU A 180 0.95 18.40 -16.66
N ASP A 181 1.50 18.03 -17.83
CA ASP A 181 2.81 18.51 -18.29
C ASP A 181 2.92 20.03 -18.38
N LYS A 182 1.82 20.70 -18.71
CA LYS A 182 1.74 22.16 -18.77
C LYS A 182 1.82 22.86 -17.40
N LEU A 183 1.51 22.14 -16.30
CA LEU A 183 1.48 22.69 -14.95
C LEU A 183 2.65 22.19 -14.10
N ASN A 184 2.83 20.87 -14.01
CA ASN A 184 3.86 20.22 -13.19
C ASN A 184 3.90 20.74 -11.72
N TYR A 185 2.73 21.01 -11.13
CA TYR A 185 2.62 21.48 -9.74
C TYR A 185 2.76 20.34 -8.73
N ILE A 186 3.87 19.62 -8.83
CA ILE A 186 4.21 18.48 -7.99
C ILE A 186 5.55 18.73 -7.30
N ASN A 187 5.84 17.98 -6.25
CA ASN A 187 7.10 18.09 -5.54
C ASN A 187 8.23 17.41 -6.33
N MET A 188 8.85 18.16 -7.25
CA MET A 188 9.92 17.66 -8.12
C MET A 188 11.16 17.22 -7.35
N HIS A 189 11.45 17.82 -6.20
CA HIS A 189 12.56 17.41 -5.34
C HIS A 189 12.34 15.99 -4.78
N SER A 190 11.17 15.73 -4.26
CA SER A 190 10.78 14.40 -3.76
C SER A 190 10.72 13.37 -4.88
N LEU A 191 10.18 13.74 -6.04
CA LEU A 191 10.15 12.89 -7.23
C LEU A 191 11.58 12.50 -7.65
N TYR A 192 12.48 13.47 -7.76
CA TYR A 192 13.88 13.21 -8.12
C TYR A 192 14.58 12.30 -7.10
N SER A 193 14.37 12.54 -5.81
CA SER A 193 14.94 11.69 -4.75
C SER A 193 14.47 10.24 -4.90
N GLY A 194 13.17 10.03 -5.13
CA GLY A 194 12.61 8.70 -5.38
C GLY A 194 13.15 8.04 -6.65
N TYR A 195 13.28 8.82 -7.72
CA TYR A 195 13.86 8.36 -8.98
C TYR A 195 15.30 7.84 -8.80
N GLN A 196 16.14 8.60 -8.10
CA GLN A 196 17.53 8.18 -7.84
C GLN A 196 17.60 6.92 -6.97
N MET A 197 16.77 6.83 -5.93
CA MET A 197 16.74 5.64 -5.08
C MET A 197 16.36 4.38 -5.87
N MET A 198 15.35 4.45 -6.73
CA MET A 198 14.94 3.33 -7.57
C MET A 198 15.98 2.95 -8.63
N LYS A 199 16.81 3.89 -9.10
CA LYS A 199 17.94 3.60 -10.01
C LYS A 199 19.08 2.89 -9.31
N GLU A 200 19.33 3.24 -8.06
CA GLU A 200 20.46 2.70 -7.29
C GLU A 200 20.14 1.33 -6.66
N TRP A 201 18.90 1.14 -6.22
CA TRP A 201 18.50 -0.04 -5.45
C TRP A 201 17.49 -0.91 -6.20
N LYS A 202 17.74 -2.24 -6.22
CA LYS A 202 16.77 -3.20 -6.75
C LYS A 202 15.49 -3.18 -5.94
N ALA A 203 14.38 -3.50 -6.58
CA ALA A 203 13.06 -3.47 -5.95
C ALA A 203 12.91 -4.48 -4.80
N ASP A 204 13.62 -5.61 -4.86
CA ASP A 204 13.62 -6.66 -3.85
C ASP A 204 14.78 -6.56 -2.84
N TRP A 205 15.47 -5.42 -2.77
CA TRP A 205 16.67 -5.28 -1.92
C TRP A 205 16.39 -5.53 -0.43
N LEU A 206 15.23 -5.06 0.07
CA LEU A 206 14.81 -5.30 1.46
C LEU A 206 14.52 -6.78 1.70
N TYR A 207 13.77 -7.40 0.79
CA TYR A 207 13.48 -8.84 0.88
C TYR A 207 14.77 -9.65 0.89
N THR A 208 15.66 -9.39 -0.06
CA THR A 208 16.95 -10.09 -0.17
C THR A 208 17.81 -9.92 1.09
N LYS A 209 17.81 -8.73 1.69
CA LYS A 209 18.62 -8.43 2.87
C LYS A 209 18.03 -8.99 4.16
N TYR A 210 16.71 -8.93 4.33
CA TYR A 210 16.08 -9.14 5.63
C TYR A 210 15.24 -10.41 5.75
N ARG A 211 15.03 -11.18 4.68
CA ARG A 211 14.24 -12.42 4.74
C ARG A 211 14.80 -13.42 5.73
N TYR A 212 16.10 -13.72 5.65
CA TYR A 212 16.74 -14.64 6.57
C TYR A 212 16.75 -14.13 8.03
N PRO A 213 17.12 -12.86 8.33
CA PRO A 213 16.94 -12.29 9.66
C PRO A 213 15.51 -12.36 10.19
N GLN A 214 14.49 -12.11 9.36
CA GLN A 214 13.08 -12.23 9.74
C GLN A 214 12.75 -13.66 10.19
N GLU A 215 13.10 -14.66 9.38
CA GLU A 215 12.87 -16.08 9.68
C GLU A 215 13.48 -16.49 11.02
N ARG A 216 14.72 -16.06 11.29
CA ARG A 216 15.40 -16.30 12.55
C ARG A 216 14.68 -15.69 13.75
N ILE A 217 14.25 -14.43 13.64
CA ILE A 217 13.51 -13.76 14.71
C ILE A 217 12.15 -14.42 14.92
N CYS A 218 11.46 -14.78 13.85
CA CYS A 218 10.18 -15.48 13.94
C CYS A 218 10.33 -16.84 14.65
N GLU A 219 11.38 -17.60 14.34
CA GLU A 219 11.69 -18.86 15.03
C GLU A 219 11.94 -18.63 16.53
N GLU A 220 12.75 -17.65 16.90
CA GLU A 220 13.05 -17.31 18.31
C GLU A 220 11.79 -16.84 19.08
N LEU A 221 10.89 -16.15 18.42
CA LEU A 221 9.65 -15.63 19.01
C LEU A 221 8.49 -16.66 18.92
N GLU A 222 8.65 -17.75 18.18
CA GLU A 222 7.62 -18.76 17.90
C GLU A 222 6.40 -18.14 17.18
N VAL A 223 6.64 -17.31 16.17
CA VAL A 223 5.63 -16.69 15.31
C VAL A 223 5.89 -17.02 13.84
N GLU A 224 4.89 -16.85 12.98
CA GLU A 224 5.02 -17.13 11.56
C GLU A 224 5.64 -15.94 10.81
N PRO A 225 6.62 -16.15 9.90
CA PRO A 225 7.14 -15.08 9.07
C PRO A 225 6.12 -14.68 8.00
N SER A 226 5.80 -13.39 7.94
CA SER A 226 4.94 -12.82 6.90
C SER A 226 5.65 -12.77 5.54
N SER A 227 4.89 -12.59 4.45
CA SER A 227 5.44 -12.26 3.13
C SER A 227 6.21 -10.94 3.16
N CYS A 228 5.75 -9.95 3.92
CA CYS A 228 6.49 -8.72 4.19
C CYS A 228 7.60 -8.97 5.21
N VAL A 229 8.85 -8.75 4.82
CA VAL A 229 10.05 -9.07 5.64
C VAL A 229 10.16 -8.33 6.98
N ILE A 230 9.32 -7.34 7.21
CA ILE A 230 9.31 -6.57 8.46
C ILE A 230 8.30 -7.08 9.50
N PHE A 231 7.54 -8.15 9.20
CA PHE A 231 6.50 -8.66 10.10
C PHE A 231 6.69 -10.11 10.50
N GLY A 232 6.36 -10.41 11.76
CA GLY A 232 6.05 -11.74 12.25
C GLY A 232 4.60 -11.77 12.71
N ILE A 233 3.90 -12.90 12.48
CA ILE A 233 2.46 -13.05 12.74
C ILE A 233 2.27 -14.07 13.84
N ASP A 234 1.70 -13.66 14.94
CA ASP A 234 1.33 -14.51 16.05
C ASP A 234 -0.14 -14.96 15.89
N THR A 235 -0.33 -16.21 15.54
CA THR A 235 -1.62 -16.88 15.40
C THR A 235 -2.08 -17.56 16.69
N ASN A 236 -1.20 -17.64 17.69
CA ASN A 236 -1.44 -18.36 18.95
C ASN A 236 -1.77 -17.43 20.13
N ASN A 237 -1.94 -16.14 19.86
CA ASN A 237 -2.21 -15.12 20.88
C ASN A 237 -1.15 -15.05 22.01
N LYS A 238 0.11 -15.31 21.68
CA LYS A 238 1.25 -15.21 22.59
C LYS A 238 1.60 -13.75 22.91
N TYR A 239 1.30 -12.84 21.98
CA TYR A 239 1.61 -11.41 22.04
C TYR A 239 0.36 -10.54 21.79
N PRO A 240 -0.68 -10.65 22.66
CA PRO A 240 -1.97 -9.99 22.44
C PRO A 240 -1.89 -8.45 22.43
N GLU A 241 -0.85 -7.87 23.02
CA GLU A 241 -0.60 -6.42 23.02
C GLU A 241 -0.31 -5.86 21.61
N TYR A 242 0.01 -6.72 20.65
CA TYR A 242 0.24 -6.35 19.24
C TYR A 242 -0.97 -6.58 18.33
N ASN A 243 -2.14 -6.92 18.91
CA ASN A 243 -3.38 -7.03 18.17
C ASN A 243 -3.81 -5.65 17.65
N ARG A 244 -4.19 -5.60 16.37
CA ARG A 244 -4.63 -4.38 15.69
C ARG A 244 -6.12 -4.37 15.37
N GLY A 245 -6.88 -5.24 16.00
CA GLY A 245 -8.31 -5.42 15.81
C GLY A 245 -8.67 -6.55 14.82
N GLY A 246 -7.66 -7.22 14.25
CA GLY A 246 -7.81 -8.43 13.44
C GLY A 246 -7.77 -9.71 14.26
N GLU A 247 -7.69 -10.86 13.56
CA GLU A 247 -7.64 -12.19 14.17
C GLU A 247 -6.26 -12.58 14.70
N THR A 248 -5.20 -11.90 14.26
CA THR A 248 -3.81 -12.21 14.57
C THR A 248 -3.10 -11.02 15.22
N ASN A 249 -1.93 -11.26 15.81
CA ASN A 249 -1.09 -10.21 16.36
C ASN A 249 0.11 -9.98 15.45
N ARG A 250 0.32 -8.74 15.03
CA ARG A 250 1.41 -8.38 14.11
C ARG A 250 2.59 -7.76 14.82
N LEU A 251 3.71 -8.48 14.91
CA LEU A 251 4.98 -7.97 15.39
C LEU A 251 5.72 -7.26 14.24
N CYS A 252 6.19 -6.02 14.47
CA CYS A 252 6.92 -5.26 13.47
C CYS A 252 8.40 -5.15 13.81
N PHE A 253 9.27 -5.70 12.95
CA PHE A 253 10.71 -5.78 13.16
C PHE A 253 11.49 -4.61 12.56
N SER A 254 10.84 -3.64 11.93
CA SER A 254 11.54 -2.56 11.23
C SER A 254 12.51 -1.76 12.13
N ARG A 255 12.21 -1.64 13.41
CA ARG A 255 13.10 -0.98 14.39
C ARG A 255 14.28 -1.84 14.86
N VAL A 256 14.20 -3.16 14.66
CA VAL A 256 15.27 -4.10 15.02
C VAL A 256 16.40 -4.02 14.00
N TRP A 257 16.06 -3.82 12.73
CA TRP A 257 17.02 -3.68 11.66
C TRP A 257 17.99 -2.50 11.87
N ASP A 258 17.60 -1.51 12.66
CA ASP A 258 18.42 -0.33 13.02
C ASP A 258 19.46 -0.62 14.13
N GLY A 259 19.66 -1.90 14.51
CA GLY A 259 20.60 -2.30 15.57
C GLY A 259 20.13 -1.93 16.98
N ARG A 260 18.87 -1.52 17.15
CA ARG A 260 18.24 -1.33 18.45
C ARG A 260 17.95 -2.70 19.06
N ASN A 261 18.43 -2.90 20.28
CA ASN A 261 18.50 -4.18 20.95
C ASN A 261 17.12 -4.84 21.12
N ILE A 262 16.94 -6.06 20.60
CA ILE A 262 15.74 -6.92 20.71
C ILE A 262 15.30 -7.09 22.18
N ALA A 263 16.23 -7.04 23.13
CA ALA A 263 15.97 -7.22 24.55
C ALA A 263 15.21 -6.06 25.24
N LYS A 264 15.05 -4.92 24.57
CA LYS A 264 14.22 -3.82 25.04
C LYS A 264 12.96 -3.77 24.19
N ARG A 265 11.88 -4.33 24.69
CA ARG A 265 10.49 -4.42 24.19
C ARG A 265 9.91 -3.13 23.53
N GLU A 266 10.65 -2.48 22.68
CA GLU A 266 10.20 -1.28 21.93
C GLU A 266 9.84 -1.67 20.49
N TRP A 267 8.86 -2.57 20.36
CA TRP A 267 8.33 -3.10 19.09
C TRP A 267 7.21 -2.23 18.48
N ILE A 268 7.01 -1.01 18.97
CA ILE A 268 5.92 -0.13 18.54
C ILE A 268 6.37 0.84 17.46
#